data_a4d5e09d13ba5e8ea38a6318d0934160
#
_entry.id   a4d5e09d13ba5e8ea38a6318d0934160
#
_cell.length_a   1.000
_cell.length_b   1.000
_cell.length_c   1.000
_cell.angle_alpha   90.00
_cell.angle_beta   90.00
_cell.angle_gamma   90.00
#
_symmetry.space_group_name_H-M   'P 1'
#
loop_
_entity.id
_entity.type
_entity.pdbx_description
1 polymer ?
#
loop_
_entity_poly.entity_id
_entity_poly.type
_entity_poly.pdbx_seq_one_letter_code
_entity_poly.pdbx_strand_id
1 'polypeptide(L)'
;MARLKGLDTTLELTRYALALRAQHGFDFALRYYSHNAAKNLSLGEARALSSAGMQIGVVWETAGTYPGFFTLAQGVADGSAAYRMAREVIGQPPGSAIYFAVDYDASQADLDGPVSNYFTGVHAGLFAAGGGQPRYQVGVYGSGLACRTLRERGVAAFSWLSQSTGFAGSQEYARALNYDLIQYLPQRIEVEGEVLLVDPDATHPDRPAGLFQV
;
A
#
# COMPACT_ATOMS: atom_id res chain seq x y z
N MET A 1 11.48 -13.13 -11.21
CA MET A 1 11.73 -13.21 -9.74
C MET A 1 10.75 -14.23 -9.14
N ALA A 2 10.97 -14.78 -7.96
CA ALA A 2 9.95 -15.63 -7.34
C ALA A 2 8.80 -14.73 -6.79
N ARG A 3 7.56 -15.26 -6.84
CA ARG A 3 6.40 -14.61 -6.23
C ARG A 3 6.59 -14.59 -4.71
N LEU A 4 6.60 -13.41 -4.10
CA LEU A 4 6.73 -13.24 -2.67
C LEU A 4 5.35 -13.41 -2.01
N LYS A 5 5.34 -13.99 -0.81
CA LYS A 5 4.16 -14.13 0.06
C LYS A 5 4.21 -13.04 1.12
N GLY A 6 3.12 -12.31 1.27
CA GLY A 6 2.99 -11.23 2.24
C GLY A 6 1.72 -11.28 3.05
N LEU A 7 1.59 -10.31 3.91
CA LEU A 7 0.36 -10.04 4.65
C LEU A 7 0.19 -8.53 4.85
N ASP A 8 -1.05 -8.07 5.02
CA ASP A 8 -1.35 -6.79 5.64
C ASP A 8 -2.19 -6.95 6.91
N THR A 9 -2.05 -6.02 7.81
CA THR A 9 -2.81 -5.97 9.07
C THR A 9 -2.67 -4.60 9.72
N THR A 10 -3.66 -4.21 10.50
CA THR A 10 -3.60 -3.03 11.38
C THR A 10 -2.85 -3.30 12.69
N LEU A 11 -2.57 -4.57 13.01
CA LEU A 11 -1.85 -4.97 14.21
C LEU A 11 -0.35 -4.63 14.10
N GLU A 12 0.23 -4.25 15.21
CA GLU A 12 1.68 -4.06 15.33
C GLU A 12 2.40 -5.42 15.35
N LEU A 13 3.42 -5.59 14.51
CA LEU A 13 4.04 -6.89 14.22
C LEU A 13 5.43 -7.09 14.86
N THR A 14 5.95 -6.16 15.64
CA THR A 14 7.33 -6.20 16.17
C THR A 14 7.68 -7.56 16.80
N ARG A 15 6.83 -8.04 17.71
CA ARG A 15 7.09 -9.29 18.42
C ARG A 15 6.90 -10.55 17.56
N TYR A 16 6.14 -10.45 16.47
CA TYR A 16 5.81 -11.59 15.61
C TYR A 16 6.73 -11.71 14.39
N ALA A 17 7.55 -10.70 14.09
CA ALA A 17 8.29 -10.59 12.82
C ALA A 17 9.11 -11.87 12.50
N LEU A 18 9.88 -12.37 13.47
CA LEU A 18 10.68 -13.58 13.30
C LEU A 18 9.83 -14.83 13.05
N ALA A 19 8.74 -15.00 13.80
CA ALA A 19 7.84 -16.15 13.66
C ALA A 19 7.07 -16.09 12.33
N LEU A 20 6.58 -14.93 11.93
CA LEU A 20 5.94 -14.74 10.64
C LEU A 20 6.87 -15.13 9.48
N ARG A 21 8.15 -14.75 9.55
CA ARG A 21 9.14 -15.13 8.55
C ARG A 21 9.46 -16.62 8.61
N ALA A 22 9.85 -17.14 9.78
CA ALA A 22 10.41 -18.47 9.92
C ALA A 22 9.36 -19.59 9.86
N GLN A 23 8.19 -19.38 10.47
CA GLN A 23 7.16 -20.42 10.59
C GLN A 23 6.10 -20.34 9.49
N HIS A 24 5.75 -19.13 9.05
CA HIS A 24 4.70 -18.90 8.05
C HIS A 24 5.23 -18.56 6.65
N GLY A 25 6.54 -18.30 6.52
CA GLY A 25 7.19 -18.02 5.25
C GLY A 25 6.76 -16.71 4.60
N PHE A 26 6.33 -15.71 5.40
CA PHE A 26 6.03 -14.40 4.87
C PHE A 26 7.32 -13.65 4.50
N ASP A 27 7.39 -13.17 3.28
CA ASP A 27 8.51 -12.43 2.72
C ASP A 27 8.39 -10.93 2.94
N PHE A 28 7.15 -10.41 3.11
CA PHE A 28 6.89 -9.00 3.34
C PHE A 28 5.63 -8.77 4.19
N ALA A 29 5.54 -7.57 4.76
CA ALA A 29 4.34 -7.04 5.40
C ALA A 29 3.96 -5.69 4.80
N LEU A 30 2.66 -5.48 4.57
CA LEU A 30 2.10 -4.20 4.17
C LEU A 30 1.51 -3.53 5.41
N ARG A 31 1.92 -2.29 5.66
CA ARG A 31 1.56 -1.56 6.87
C ARG A 31 1.02 -0.18 6.52
N TYR A 32 0.46 0.49 7.48
CA TYR A 32 -0.30 1.71 7.27
C TYR A 32 0.47 2.98 7.61
N TYR A 33 0.26 4.01 6.83
CA TYR A 33 0.47 5.41 7.16
C TYR A 33 -0.92 6.08 7.20
N SER A 34 -1.23 6.77 8.28
CA SER A 34 -2.54 7.41 8.45
C SER A 34 -2.50 8.47 9.54
N HIS A 35 -3.62 9.17 9.73
CA HIS A 35 -3.82 10.04 10.89
C HIS A 35 -4.14 9.26 12.18
N ASN A 36 -4.43 7.97 12.10
CA ASN A 36 -4.63 7.10 13.28
C ASN A 36 -3.31 6.43 13.65
N ALA A 37 -2.63 6.96 14.65
CA ALA A 37 -1.34 6.47 15.11
C ALA A 37 -1.36 4.98 15.55
N ALA A 38 -2.51 4.46 15.98
CA ALA A 38 -2.61 3.09 16.50
C ALA A 38 -2.41 2.01 15.43
N LYS A 39 -2.68 2.33 14.14
CA LYS A 39 -2.45 1.39 13.04
C LYS A 39 -1.16 1.65 12.24
N ASN A 40 -0.46 2.74 12.55
CA ASN A 40 0.70 3.15 11.75
C ASN A 40 1.92 2.26 12.01
N LEU A 41 2.68 2.02 10.94
CA LEU A 41 4.02 1.48 11.05
C LEU A 41 4.88 2.36 11.95
N SER A 42 5.56 1.76 12.94
CA SER A 42 6.56 2.43 13.76
C SER A 42 7.98 2.13 13.24
N LEU A 43 8.95 2.98 13.60
CA LEU A 43 10.37 2.69 13.27
C LEU A 43 10.86 1.40 13.95
N GLY A 44 10.38 1.13 15.18
CA GLY A 44 10.71 -0.10 15.90
C GLY A 44 10.22 -1.34 15.14
N GLU A 45 8.96 -1.32 14.69
CA GLU A 45 8.38 -2.38 13.90
C GLU A 45 9.09 -2.55 12.54
N ALA A 46 9.37 -1.44 11.83
CA ALA A 46 10.08 -1.48 10.56
C ALA A 46 11.45 -2.15 10.68
N ARG A 47 12.19 -1.83 11.74
CA ARG A 47 13.48 -2.48 12.05
C ARG A 47 13.34 -3.96 12.39
N ALA A 48 12.33 -4.34 13.16
CA ALA A 48 12.08 -5.74 13.51
C ALA A 48 11.75 -6.59 12.28
N LEU A 49 10.87 -6.10 11.41
CA LEU A 49 10.55 -6.75 10.13
C LEU A 49 11.78 -6.89 9.24
N SER A 50 12.55 -5.80 9.05
CA SER A 50 13.78 -5.81 8.24
C SER A 50 14.82 -6.77 8.80
N SER A 51 15.02 -6.79 10.13
CA SER A 51 15.96 -7.71 10.81
C SER A 51 15.53 -9.17 10.70
N ALA A 52 14.24 -9.46 10.61
CA ALA A 52 13.70 -10.79 10.33
C ALA A 52 13.85 -11.20 8.85
N GLY A 53 14.39 -10.33 7.98
CA GLY A 53 14.53 -10.57 6.54
C GLY A 53 13.24 -10.35 5.75
N MET A 54 12.25 -9.67 6.33
CA MET A 54 11.01 -9.28 5.65
C MET A 54 11.16 -7.92 4.98
N GLN A 55 10.55 -7.77 3.81
CA GLN A 55 10.37 -6.48 3.17
C GLN A 55 9.10 -5.79 3.70
N ILE A 56 8.98 -4.50 3.47
CA ILE A 56 7.87 -3.66 3.94
C ILE A 56 7.27 -2.94 2.74
N GLY A 57 5.95 -2.92 2.65
CA GLY A 57 5.22 -1.98 1.83
C GLY A 57 4.34 -1.10 2.72
N VAL A 58 3.94 0.07 2.22
CA VAL A 58 3.12 1.00 3.00
C VAL A 58 1.97 1.56 2.17
N VAL A 59 0.82 1.73 2.84
CA VAL A 59 -0.36 2.37 2.26
C VAL A 59 -0.78 3.57 3.11
N TRP A 60 -0.99 4.70 2.45
CA TRP A 60 -1.69 5.83 3.04
C TRP A 60 -3.19 5.58 2.96
N GLU A 61 -3.80 5.41 4.12
CA GLU A 61 -5.24 5.14 4.22
C GLU A 61 -5.84 5.89 5.41
N THR A 62 -6.74 6.82 5.13
CA THR A 62 -7.46 7.60 6.16
C THR A 62 -8.97 7.47 6.03
N ALA A 63 -9.56 7.84 4.90
CA ALA A 63 -11.00 7.81 4.67
C ALA A 63 -11.37 7.66 3.17
N GLY A 64 -10.58 6.98 2.37
CA GLY A 64 -10.73 6.82 0.90
C GLY A 64 -11.88 5.91 0.47
N THR A 65 -13.06 5.98 1.12
CA THR A 65 -14.20 5.06 0.93
C THR A 65 -15.39 5.64 0.16
N TYR A 66 -15.28 6.89 -0.34
CA TYR A 66 -16.35 7.55 -1.10
C TYR A 66 -15.79 8.70 -1.96
N PRO A 67 -16.46 9.06 -3.08
CA PRO A 67 -15.92 10.04 -4.07
C PRO A 67 -15.58 11.41 -3.48
N GLY A 68 -16.39 11.92 -2.54
CA GLY A 68 -16.22 13.25 -1.97
C GLY A 68 -14.95 13.43 -1.12
N PHE A 69 -14.29 12.35 -0.73
CA PHE A 69 -12.97 12.40 -0.07
C PHE A 69 -11.87 12.87 -1.05
N PHE A 70 -11.96 12.47 -2.31
CA PHE A 70 -10.90 12.64 -3.30
C PHE A 70 -10.93 14.05 -3.91
N THR A 71 -10.23 14.97 -3.28
CA THR A 71 -10.01 16.32 -3.81
C THR A 71 -8.53 16.59 -4.07
N LEU A 72 -8.22 17.54 -4.95
CA LEU A 72 -6.83 17.97 -5.16
C LEU A 72 -6.17 18.41 -3.85
N ALA A 73 -6.88 19.20 -3.05
CA ALA A 73 -6.37 19.71 -1.77
C ALA A 73 -6.09 18.60 -0.76
N GLN A 74 -7.00 17.60 -0.69
CA GLN A 74 -6.77 16.41 0.15
C GLN A 74 -5.56 15.63 -0.33
N GLY A 75 -5.40 15.44 -1.64
CA GLY A 75 -4.21 14.78 -2.20
C GLY A 75 -2.90 15.47 -1.83
N VAL A 76 -2.86 16.81 -1.91
CA VAL A 76 -1.67 17.59 -1.47
C VAL A 76 -1.38 17.37 0.01
N ALA A 77 -2.40 17.41 0.86
CA ALA A 77 -2.25 17.21 2.30
C ALA A 77 -1.74 15.79 2.62
N ASP A 78 -2.37 14.77 2.00
CA ASP A 78 -2.03 13.35 2.20
C ASP A 78 -0.63 13.02 1.66
N GLY A 79 -0.28 13.49 0.48
CA GLY A 79 1.05 13.32 -0.09
C GLY A 79 2.15 13.92 0.78
N SER A 80 1.91 15.15 1.31
CA SER A 80 2.85 15.79 2.23
C SER A 80 2.97 15.06 3.55
N ALA A 81 1.87 14.55 4.10
CA ALA A 81 1.87 13.81 5.36
C ALA A 81 2.53 12.43 5.18
N ALA A 82 2.22 11.72 4.10
CA ALA A 82 2.85 10.44 3.75
C ALA A 82 4.36 10.58 3.57
N TYR A 83 4.82 11.67 2.93
CA TYR A 83 6.25 11.97 2.82
C TYR A 83 6.93 12.10 4.19
N ARG A 84 6.32 12.88 5.11
CA ARG A 84 6.89 13.06 6.45
C ARG A 84 6.95 11.74 7.22
N MET A 85 5.89 10.93 7.16
CA MET A 85 5.92 9.59 7.76
C MET A 85 7.05 8.75 7.19
N ALA A 86 7.16 8.66 5.87
CA ALA A 86 8.16 7.86 5.19
C ALA A 86 9.59 8.33 5.53
N ARG A 87 9.84 9.64 5.40
CA ARG A 87 11.21 10.20 5.50
C ARG A 87 11.67 10.43 6.92
N GLU A 88 10.81 11.06 7.75
CA GLU A 88 11.22 11.59 9.05
C GLU A 88 10.95 10.61 10.18
N VAL A 89 9.90 9.77 10.05
CA VAL A 89 9.54 8.82 11.10
C VAL A 89 10.16 7.45 10.83
N ILE A 90 10.02 6.92 9.61
CA ILE A 90 10.41 5.54 9.29
C ILE A 90 11.83 5.46 8.70
N GLY A 91 12.28 6.48 8.00
CA GLY A 91 13.54 6.42 7.24
C GLY A 91 13.42 5.55 5.98
N GLN A 92 12.21 5.48 5.40
CA GLN A 92 11.94 4.72 4.19
C GLN A 92 12.91 5.13 3.07
N PRO A 93 13.55 4.17 2.37
CA PRO A 93 14.53 4.47 1.32
C PRO A 93 13.89 5.19 0.12
N PRO A 94 14.59 6.15 -0.50
CA PRO A 94 14.16 6.73 -1.77
C PRO A 94 14.00 5.67 -2.86
N GLY A 95 13.03 5.88 -3.77
CA GLY A 95 12.71 4.96 -4.86
C GLY A 95 11.71 3.87 -4.51
N SER A 96 11.44 3.63 -3.21
CA SER A 96 10.37 2.75 -2.78
C SER A 96 8.99 3.38 -2.96
N ALA A 97 7.92 2.58 -2.84
CA ALA A 97 6.55 3.03 -3.08
C ALA A 97 5.81 3.43 -1.80
N ILE A 98 4.89 4.40 -1.93
CA ILE A 98 3.79 4.64 -1.02
C ILE A 98 2.51 4.44 -1.81
N TYR A 99 1.70 3.47 -1.40
CA TYR A 99 0.38 3.24 -1.99
C TYR A 99 -0.63 4.21 -1.38
N PHE A 100 -1.63 4.62 -2.16
CA PHE A 100 -2.76 5.45 -1.71
C PHE A 100 -4.05 4.70 -1.96
N ALA A 101 -4.90 4.61 -0.93
CA ALA A 101 -6.10 3.79 -0.99
C ALA A 101 -7.26 4.47 -1.71
N VAL A 102 -7.88 3.73 -2.65
CA VAL A 102 -9.19 3.99 -3.25
C VAL A 102 -10.08 2.81 -2.83
N ASP A 103 -10.57 2.88 -1.59
CA ASP A 103 -11.21 1.74 -0.91
C ASP A 103 -12.73 1.76 -1.08
N TYR A 104 -13.19 1.88 -2.33
CA TYR A 104 -14.58 1.72 -2.75
C TYR A 104 -14.63 1.34 -4.22
N ASP A 105 -15.80 0.90 -4.69
CA ASP A 105 -16.01 0.58 -6.10
C ASP A 105 -16.17 1.85 -6.93
N ALA A 106 -15.03 2.52 -7.18
CA ALA A 106 -14.98 3.78 -7.91
C ALA A 106 -15.48 3.60 -9.36
N SER A 107 -16.45 4.41 -9.76
CA SER A 107 -16.93 4.46 -11.13
C SER A 107 -15.87 5.07 -12.07
N GLN A 108 -16.03 4.87 -13.40
CA GLN A 108 -15.16 5.53 -14.38
C GLN A 108 -15.22 7.06 -14.23
N ALA A 109 -16.39 7.63 -13.94
CA ALA A 109 -16.55 9.07 -13.73
C ALA A 109 -15.78 9.57 -12.49
N ASP A 110 -15.77 8.79 -11.40
CA ASP A 110 -14.97 9.12 -10.21
C ASP A 110 -13.47 9.10 -10.54
N LEU A 111 -13.02 8.10 -11.30
CA LEU A 111 -11.64 7.95 -11.73
C LEU A 111 -11.21 9.04 -12.71
N ASP A 112 -12.11 9.47 -13.59
CA ASP A 112 -11.85 10.56 -14.56
C ASP A 112 -11.83 11.95 -13.89
N GLY A 113 -12.51 12.09 -12.78
CA GLY A 113 -12.67 13.34 -12.04
C GLY A 113 -11.93 13.37 -10.70
N PRO A 114 -12.68 13.20 -9.59
CA PRO A 114 -12.13 13.44 -8.24
C PRO A 114 -10.91 12.59 -7.90
N VAL A 115 -10.90 11.30 -8.25
CA VAL A 115 -9.77 10.41 -7.91
C VAL A 115 -8.50 10.83 -8.65
N SER A 116 -8.56 11.14 -9.95
CA SER A 116 -7.39 11.64 -10.70
C SER A 116 -6.88 12.97 -10.16
N ASN A 117 -7.79 13.88 -9.77
CA ASN A 117 -7.41 15.14 -9.15
C ASN A 117 -6.68 14.92 -7.81
N TYR A 118 -7.16 13.97 -7.00
CA TYR A 118 -6.51 13.59 -5.75
C TYR A 118 -5.09 13.06 -6.00
N PHE A 119 -4.88 12.15 -6.96
CA PHE A 119 -3.54 11.63 -7.28
C PHE A 119 -2.62 12.72 -7.83
N THR A 120 -3.14 13.67 -8.59
CA THR A 120 -2.37 14.87 -8.97
C THR A 120 -1.92 15.65 -7.74
N GLY A 121 -2.81 15.83 -6.77
CA GLY A 121 -2.49 16.44 -5.48
C GLY A 121 -1.45 15.65 -4.68
N VAL A 122 -1.56 14.33 -4.64
CA VAL A 122 -0.56 13.44 -3.98
C VAL A 122 0.83 13.69 -4.53
N HIS A 123 0.98 13.71 -5.86
CA HIS A 123 2.27 14.00 -6.48
C HIS A 123 2.79 15.39 -6.10
N ALA A 124 1.92 16.42 -6.13
CA ALA A 124 2.30 17.77 -5.73
C ALA A 124 2.74 17.85 -4.26
N GLY A 125 2.02 17.17 -3.36
CA GLY A 125 2.35 17.10 -1.93
C GLY A 125 3.67 16.40 -1.64
N LEU A 126 3.89 15.23 -2.24
CA LEU A 126 5.16 14.48 -2.14
C LEU A 126 6.33 15.30 -2.66
N PHE A 127 6.18 15.94 -3.82
CA PHE A 127 7.21 16.77 -4.45
C PHE A 127 7.56 18.00 -3.61
N ALA A 128 6.56 18.73 -3.12
CA ALA A 128 6.75 19.91 -2.28
C ALA A 128 7.43 19.56 -0.95
N ALA A 129 6.95 18.50 -0.26
CA ALA A 129 7.55 18.02 0.98
C ALA A 129 8.97 17.48 0.78
N GLY A 130 9.28 16.96 -0.42
CA GLY A 130 10.60 16.50 -0.84
C GLY A 130 11.58 17.60 -1.25
N GLY A 131 11.21 18.87 -1.10
CA GLY A 131 12.06 19.99 -1.54
C GLY A 131 12.23 20.04 -3.05
N GLY A 132 11.19 19.68 -3.81
CA GLY A 132 11.24 19.65 -5.27
C GLY A 132 11.89 18.37 -5.85
N GLN A 133 11.97 17.30 -5.07
CA GLN A 133 12.54 16.03 -5.52
C GLN A 133 11.54 14.88 -5.42
N PRO A 134 11.33 14.09 -6.50
CA PRO A 134 10.47 12.90 -6.46
C PRO A 134 11.20 11.73 -5.78
N ARG A 135 11.05 11.63 -4.45
CA ARG A 135 11.75 10.60 -3.68
C ARG A 135 11.05 9.26 -3.63
N TYR A 136 9.71 9.26 -3.69
CA TYR A 136 8.91 8.06 -3.55
C TYR A 136 8.02 7.85 -4.78
N GLN A 137 7.83 6.59 -5.13
CA GLN A 137 6.90 6.20 -6.19
C GLN A 137 5.47 6.17 -5.63
N VAL A 138 4.50 6.60 -6.42
CA VAL A 138 3.08 6.53 -6.04
C VAL A 138 2.51 5.20 -6.50
N GLY A 139 1.91 4.45 -5.57
CA GLY A 139 1.09 3.28 -5.87
C GLY A 139 -0.40 3.57 -5.64
N VAL A 140 -1.27 2.74 -6.21
CA VAL A 140 -2.71 2.72 -5.93
C VAL A 140 -3.10 1.38 -5.32
N TYR A 141 -3.88 1.42 -4.21
CA TYR A 141 -4.65 0.28 -3.72
C TYR A 141 -6.11 0.48 -4.11
N GLY A 142 -6.77 -0.55 -4.66
CA GLY A 142 -8.18 -0.44 -5.01
C GLY A 142 -8.70 -1.53 -5.95
N SER A 143 -9.83 -1.24 -6.60
CA SER A 143 -10.45 -2.12 -7.60
C SER A 143 -9.58 -2.30 -8.84
N GLY A 144 -9.86 -3.33 -9.65
CA GLY A 144 -9.17 -3.54 -10.92
C GLY A 144 -9.33 -2.37 -11.90
N LEU A 145 -10.52 -1.73 -11.90
CA LEU A 145 -10.77 -0.54 -12.70
C LEU A 145 -9.92 0.64 -12.23
N ALA A 146 -9.84 0.88 -10.91
CA ALA A 146 -9.02 1.94 -10.33
C ALA A 146 -7.53 1.71 -10.64
N CYS A 147 -7.01 0.51 -10.39
CA CYS A 147 -5.64 0.12 -10.68
C CYS A 147 -5.29 0.34 -12.14
N ARG A 148 -6.11 -0.16 -13.07
CA ARG A 148 -5.91 -0.01 -14.52
C ARG A 148 -5.88 1.47 -14.92
N THR A 149 -6.94 2.21 -14.57
CA THR A 149 -7.10 3.60 -15.02
C THR A 149 -5.95 4.49 -14.54
N LEU A 150 -5.57 4.39 -13.27
CA LEU A 150 -4.52 5.25 -12.71
C LEU A 150 -3.11 4.85 -13.19
N ARG A 151 -2.90 3.56 -13.49
CA ARG A 151 -1.67 3.07 -14.13
C ARG A 151 -1.55 3.56 -15.57
N GLU A 152 -2.60 3.42 -16.38
CA GLU A 152 -2.62 3.85 -17.78
C GLU A 152 -2.43 5.37 -17.93
N ARG A 153 -2.89 6.15 -16.96
CA ARG A 153 -2.66 7.60 -16.91
C ARG A 153 -1.28 8.01 -16.41
N GLY A 154 -0.48 7.05 -15.95
CA GLY A 154 0.86 7.32 -15.43
C GLY A 154 0.86 8.06 -14.08
N VAL A 155 -0.27 8.16 -13.39
CA VAL A 155 -0.35 8.78 -12.04
C VAL A 155 -0.09 7.79 -10.91
N ALA A 156 -0.09 6.50 -11.18
CA ALA A 156 0.39 5.47 -10.27
C ALA A 156 1.47 4.62 -10.95
N ALA A 157 2.61 4.44 -10.30
CA ALA A 157 3.70 3.59 -10.78
C ALA A 157 3.49 2.12 -10.40
N PHE A 158 2.70 1.84 -9.39
CA PHE A 158 2.39 0.49 -8.90
C PHE A 158 0.90 0.33 -8.61
N SER A 159 0.42 -0.91 -8.63
CA SER A 159 -0.95 -1.28 -8.28
C SER A 159 -1.01 -2.40 -7.25
N TRP A 160 -1.82 -2.22 -6.23
CA TRP A 160 -2.19 -3.24 -5.26
C TRP A 160 -3.69 -3.51 -5.39
N LEU A 161 -4.01 -4.65 -6.00
CA LEU A 161 -5.38 -5.07 -6.22
C LEU A 161 -6.02 -5.53 -4.91
N SER A 162 -7.13 -4.91 -4.54
CA SER A 162 -7.88 -5.25 -3.33
C SER A 162 -8.53 -6.63 -3.42
N GLN A 163 -8.83 -7.22 -2.27
CA GLN A 163 -9.54 -8.50 -2.15
C GLN A 163 -10.99 -8.48 -2.67
N SER A 164 -11.56 -7.30 -2.93
CA SER A 164 -12.95 -7.10 -3.31
C SER A 164 -13.20 -7.54 -4.76
N THR A 165 -13.36 -8.85 -4.96
CA THR A 165 -13.53 -9.46 -6.29
C THR A 165 -14.81 -9.01 -7.01
N GLY A 166 -15.80 -8.45 -6.28
CA GLY A 166 -17.03 -7.86 -6.84
C GLY A 166 -16.86 -6.44 -7.36
N PHE A 167 -15.77 -5.76 -7.05
CA PHE A 167 -15.49 -4.40 -7.54
C PHE A 167 -15.15 -4.42 -9.03
N ALA A 168 -15.47 -3.31 -9.71
CA ALA A 168 -15.34 -3.15 -11.15
C ALA A 168 -13.93 -3.52 -11.66
N GLY A 169 -13.89 -4.41 -12.66
CA GLY A 169 -12.66 -4.86 -13.33
C GLY A 169 -11.72 -5.74 -12.50
N SER A 170 -12.01 -6.02 -11.20
CA SER A 170 -11.09 -6.72 -10.30
C SER A 170 -10.77 -8.14 -10.76
N GLN A 171 -11.78 -8.92 -11.17
CA GLN A 171 -11.57 -10.29 -11.63
C GLN A 171 -10.75 -10.36 -12.93
N GLU A 172 -11.03 -9.46 -13.86
CA GLU A 172 -10.30 -9.38 -15.12
C GLU A 172 -8.84 -8.97 -14.89
N TYR A 173 -8.61 -7.96 -14.05
CA TYR A 173 -7.28 -7.47 -13.70
C TYR A 173 -6.44 -8.55 -13.01
N ALA A 174 -7.05 -9.32 -12.11
CA ALA A 174 -6.42 -10.45 -11.44
C ALA A 174 -6.05 -11.58 -12.43
N ARG A 175 -6.99 -12.01 -13.30
CA ARG A 175 -6.74 -13.08 -14.29
C ARG A 175 -5.66 -12.72 -15.29
N ALA A 176 -5.58 -11.43 -15.68
CA ALA A 176 -4.57 -10.93 -16.60
C ALA A 176 -3.20 -10.71 -15.93
N LEU A 177 -3.09 -10.92 -14.60
CA LEU A 177 -1.88 -10.68 -13.80
C LEU A 177 -1.37 -9.23 -13.97
N ASN A 178 -2.26 -8.25 -14.04
CA ASN A 178 -1.88 -6.85 -14.27
C ASN A 178 -1.48 -6.10 -13.01
N TYR A 179 -1.64 -6.70 -11.84
CA TYR A 179 -1.26 -6.15 -10.53
C TYR A 179 0.25 -6.27 -10.28
N ASP A 180 0.77 -5.44 -9.38
CA ASP A 180 2.09 -5.58 -8.78
C ASP A 180 2.00 -6.25 -7.41
N LEU A 181 0.91 -5.96 -6.67
CA LEU A 181 0.46 -6.63 -5.44
C LEU A 181 -1.00 -7.05 -5.58
N ILE A 182 -1.37 -8.16 -4.95
CA ILE A 182 -2.75 -8.63 -4.82
C ILE A 182 -3.03 -9.05 -3.38
N GLN A 183 -4.18 -8.63 -2.85
CA GLN A 183 -4.69 -8.98 -1.54
C GLN A 183 -5.73 -10.10 -1.65
N TYR A 184 -5.73 -11.01 -0.67
CA TYR A 184 -6.68 -12.11 -0.56
C TYR A 184 -7.56 -11.96 0.68
N LEU A 185 -8.63 -12.75 0.74
CA LEU A 185 -9.57 -12.75 1.86
C LEU A 185 -8.89 -13.00 3.20
N PRO A 186 -9.37 -12.37 4.29
CA PRO A 186 -8.81 -12.47 5.62
C PRO A 186 -8.64 -13.91 6.09
N GLN A 187 -7.54 -14.18 6.77
CA GLN A 187 -7.21 -15.46 7.37
C GLN A 187 -6.82 -15.30 8.84
N ARG A 188 -7.14 -16.34 9.61
CA ARG A 188 -6.62 -16.47 10.98
C ARG A 188 -5.37 -17.32 10.93
N ILE A 189 -4.29 -16.82 11.50
CA ILE A 189 -3.02 -17.56 11.65
C ILE A 189 -2.66 -17.61 13.13
N GLU A 190 -2.10 -18.72 13.58
CA GLU A 190 -1.58 -18.85 14.94
C GLU A 190 -0.10 -18.53 14.95
N VAL A 191 0.31 -17.51 15.70
CA VAL A 191 1.70 -17.06 15.81
C VAL A 191 2.03 -16.92 17.28
N GLU A 192 3.04 -17.65 17.76
CA GLU A 192 3.49 -17.62 19.17
C GLU A 192 2.37 -17.83 20.21
N GLY A 193 1.39 -18.70 19.89
CA GLY A 193 0.26 -19.01 20.76
C GLY A 193 -0.89 -17.98 20.74
N GLU A 194 -0.81 -16.98 19.86
CA GLU A 194 -1.89 -16.00 19.63
C GLU A 194 -2.47 -16.15 18.24
N VAL A 195 -3.77 -15.85 18.10
CA VAL A 195 -4.46 -15.87 16.81
C VAL A 195 -4.49 -14.45 16.23
N LEU A 196 -3.79 -14.27 15.14
CA LEU A 196 -3.80 -13.00 14.38
C LEU A 196 -4.79 -13.09 13.22
N LEU A 197 -5.54 -12.02 13.01
CA LEU A 197 -6.31 -11.81 11.78
C LEU A 197 -5.44 -11.00 10.83
N VAL A 198 -5.18 -11.56 9.66
CA VAL A 198 -4.34 -10.94 8.62
C VAL A 198 -4.99 -11.08 7.26
N ASP A 199 -4.76 -10.14 6.37
CA ASP A 199 -5.08 -10.28 4.96
C ASP A 199 -3.82 -10.75 4.22
N PRO A 200 -3.83 -11.96 3.62
CA PRO A 200 -2.70 -12.44 2.86
C PRO A 200 -2.51 -11.64 1.58
N ASP A 201 -1.25 -11.41 1.22
CA ASP A 201 -0.85 -10.72 0.01
C ASP A 201 0.15 -11.53 -0.80
N ALA A 202 0.26 -11.20 -2.07
CA ALA A 202 1.34 -11.70 -2.91
C ALA A 202 1.80 -10.64 -3.92
N THR A 203 3.10 -10.70 -4.27
CA THR A 203 3.61 -9.90 -5.38
C THR A 203 3.28 -10.54 -6.72
N HIS A 204 3.35 -9.78 -7.80
CA HIS A 204 3.53 -10.34 -9.14
C HIS A 204 4.86 -11.13 -9.19
N PRO A 205 4.95 -12.26 -9.92
CA PRO A 205 6.19 -13.06 -9.95
C PRO A 205 7.36 -12.33 -10.62
N ASP A 206 7.11 -11.43 -11.59
CA ASP A 206 8.14 -10.87 -12.46
C ASP A 206 8.23 -9.33 -12.41
N ARG A 207 7.43 -8.66 -11.57
CA ARG A 207 7.42 -7.20 -11.46
C ARG A 207 7.74 -6.77 -10.03
N PRO A 208 8.48 -5.64 -9.87
CA PRO A 208 8.71 -5.07 -8.55
C PRO A 208 7.39 -4.49 -7.99
N ALA A 209 7.33 -4.39 -6.66
CA ALA A 209 6.19 -3.80 -5.95
C ALA A 209 6.59 -2.61 -5.07
N GLY A 210 7.79 -2.07 -5.26
CA GLY A 210 8.27 -0.91 -4.52
C GLY A 210 8.47 -1.15 -3.01
N LEU A 211 8.64 -2.42 -2.60
CA LEU A 211 8.90 -2.80 -1.22
C LEU A 211 10.31 -2.38 -0.77
N PHE A 212 10.51 -2.24 0.55
CA PHE A 212 11.77 -1.77 1.12
C PHE A 212 12.14 -2.49 2.42
N GLN A 213 13.36 -2.23 2.91
CA GLN A 213 13.84 -2.50 4.27
C GLN A 213 14.50 -1.25 4.84
N VAL A 214 14.61 -1.12 6.16
CA VAL A 214 15.26 -0.01 6.88
C VAL A 214 16.41 -0.51 7.73
#